data_f24dbcce4fa4802a5d4f026df1e2dcbd
#
_entry.id   f24dbcce4fa4802a5d4f026df1e2dcbd
#
_cell.length_a   1.000
_cell.length_b   1.000
_cell.length_c   1.000
_cell.angle_alpha   90.00
_cell.angle_beta   90.00
_cell.angle_gamma   90.00
#
_symmetry.space_group_name_H-M   'P 1'
#
loop_
_entity.id
_entity.type
_entity.pdbx_description
1 polymer ?
#
loop_
_entity_poly.entity_id
_entity_poly.type
_entity_poly.pdbx_seq_one_letter_code
_entity_poly.pdbx_strand_id
1 'polypeptide(L)'
;RALLRRPANLQSDIVRAGRIAFDFVHREASIEGAVLDMPRRELLVLEALMRRMGRMVQRSALMEAVFGLDDAVQPNALDTHISRLRRKLADADAGVTINGVRGVGYLLRETP
;
A
#
# COMPACT_ATOMS: atom_id res chain seq x y z
N ARG A 1 -30.11 15.31 6.82
CA ARG A 1 -29.86 14.80 6.77
C ARG A 1 -29.28 13.75 6.10
N ALA A 2 -29.72 12.91 5.67
CA ALA A 2 -29.17 11.81 5.02
C ALA A 2 -28.08 12.17 4.11
N LEU A 3 -28.14 13.32 3.60
CA LEU A 3 -27.14 13.76 2.79
C LEU A 3 -25.84 13.72 3.38
N LEU A 4 -25.77 13.88 4.63
CA LEU A 4 -24.55 13.91 5.31
C LEU A 4 -23.80 12.64 5.15
N ARG A 5 -24.46 11.60 4.75
CA ARG A 5 -23.81 10.42 4.55
C ARG A 5 -22.87 10.41 3.43
N ARG A 6 -23.04 11.23 2.45
CA ARG A 6 -22.19 11.28 1.33
C ARG A 6 -20.78 11.57 1.68
N PRO A 7 -20.50 12.59 2.48
CA PRO A 7 -19.13 12.88 2.87
C PRO A 7 -18.53 11.71 3.61
N ALA A 8 -19.31 11.04 4.41
CA ALA A 8 -18.80 9.91 5.13
C ALA A 8 -18.41 8.79 4.19
N ASN A 9 -19.14 8.61 3.12
CA ASN A 9 -18.80 7.59 2.17
C ASN A 9 -17.51 7.89 1.48
N LEU A 10 -17.23 9.14 1.19
CA LEU A 10 -15.98 9.50 0.58
C LEU A 10 -14.84 9.22 1.54
N GLN A 11 -15.05 9.43 2.81
CA GLN A 11 -14.02 9.17 3.78
C GLN A 11 -13.71 7.70 3.89
N SER A 12 -14.66 6.84 3.58
CA SER A 12 -14.43 5.42 3.70
C SER A 12 -13.44 4.93 2.64
N ASP A 13 -13.10 5.77 1.66
CA ASP A 13 -12.12 5.41 0.64
C ASP A 13 -10.69 5.77 1.07
N ILE A 14 -10.53 6.26 2.29
CA ILE A 14 -9.21 6.59 2.82
C ILE A 14 -8.91 5.68 4.01
N VAL A 15 -7.77 4.99 3.95
CA VAL A 15 -7.34 4.14 5.05
C VAL A 15 -6.10 4.76 5.67
N ARG A 16 -6.07 4.82 6.99
CA ARG A 16 -4.95 5.38 7.72
C ARG A 16 -4.25 4.30 8.49
N ALA A 17 -2.94 4.35 8.49
CA ALA A 17 -2.11 3.42 9.24
C ALA A 17 -0.80 4.13 9.60
N GLY A 18 -0.41 4.09 10.86
CA GLY A 18 0.73 4.87 11.31
C GLY A 18 0.49 6.33 11.00
N ARG A 19 1.41 6.94 10.27
CA ARG A 19 1.29 8.34 9.86
C ARG A 19 0.83 8.49 8.43
N ILE A 20 0.60 7.39 7.74
CA ILE A 20 0.25 7.42 6.34
C ILE A 20 -1.25 7.35 6.13
N ALA A 21 -1.76 8.04 5.14
CA ALA A 21 -3.15 7.95 4.72
C ALA A 21 -3.15 7.61 3.24
N PHE A 22 -3.92 6.62 2.85
CA PHE A 22 -4.01 6.22 1.45
C PHE A 22 -5.42 6.48 0.94
N ASP A 23 -5.51 7.27 -0.12
CA ASP A 23 -6.77 7.59 -0.78
C ASP A 23 -6.90 6.69 -1.98
N PHE A 24 -7.85 5.74 -1.91
CA PHE A 24 -8.01 4.76 -2.98
C PHE A 24 -8.71 5.34 -4.22
N VAL A 25 -9.42 6.43 -4.06
CA VAL A 25 -10.07 7.06 -5.19
C VAL A 25 -9.03 7.76 -6.07
N HIS A 26 -8.13 8.52 -5.45
CA HIS A 26 -7.12 9.26 -6.18
C HIS A 26 -5.80 8.50 -6.29
N ARG A 27 -5.69 7.38 -5.60
CA ARG A 27 -4.46 6.57 -5.56
C ARG A 27 -3.28 7.39 -5.12
N GLU A 28 -3.43 8.02 -3.98
CA GLU A 28 -2.39 8.85 -3.39
C GLU A 28 -2.11 8.43 -1.97
N ALA A 29 -0.83 8.38 -1.62
CA ALA A 29 -0.42 8.19 -0.24
C ALA A 29 0.07 9.53 0.28
N SER A 30 -0.28 9.85 1.50
CA SER A 30 0.19 11.10 2.11
C SER A 30 0.57 10.87 3.56
N ILE A 31 1.47 11.72 4.06
CA ILE A 31 1.88 11.71 5.46
C ILE A 31 1.66 13.10 5.98
N GLU A 32 0.77 13.22 6.95
CA GLU A 32 0.43 14.52 7.55
C GLU A 32 0.09 15.57 6.50
N GLY A 33 -0.69 15.16 5.52
CA GLY A 33 -1.18 16.07 4.49
C GLY A 33 -0.26 16.26 3.30
N ALA A 34 0.98 15.78 3.38
CA ALA A 34 1.92 15.92 2.27
C ALA A 34 1.93 14.64 1.43
N VAL A 35 1.75 14.78 0.14
CA VAL A 35 1.72 13.63 -0.76
C VAL A 35 3.08 12.96 -0.77
N LEU A 36 3.10 11.66 -0.60
CA LEU A 36 4.33 10.88 -0.64
C LEU A 36 4.52 10.39 -2.07
N ASP A 37 5.46 11.01 -2.76
CA ASP A 37 5.70 10.70 -4.16
C ASP A 37 6.46 9.39 -4.31
N MET A 38 6.00 8.54 -5.20
CA MET A 38 6.66 7.27 -5.45
C MET A 38 6.30 6.72 -6.82
N PRO A 39 7.13 5.85 -7.39
CA PRO A 39 6.84 5.25 -8.68
C PRO A 39 5.54 4.44 -8.64
N ARG A 40 4.89 4.35 -9.76
CA ARG A 40 3.58 3.71 -9.86
C ARG A 40 3.53 2.31 -9.29
N ARG A 41 4.51 1.47 -9.58
CA ARG A 41 4.46 0.09 -9.11
C ARG A 41 4.62 -0.03 -7.61
N GLU A 42 5.43 0.85 -7.02
CA GLU A 42 5.54 0.87 -5.56
C GLU A 42 4.24 1.35 -4.95
N LEU A 43 3.59 2.32 -5.59
CA LEU A 43 2.31 2.81 -5.13
C LEU A 43 1.26 1.69 -5.20
N LEU A 44 1.29 0.87 -6.24
CA LEU A 44 0.35 -0.25 -6.36
C LEU A 44 0.58 -1.32 -5.29
N VAL A 45 1.84 -1.55 -4.92
CA VAL A 45 2.14 -2.46 -3.81
C VAL A 45 1.55 -1.90 -2.53
N LEU A 46 1.78 -0.62 -2.27
CA LEU A 46 1.27 0.01 -1.07
C LEU A 46 -0.26 -0.03 -1.04
N GLU A 47 -0.89 0.24 -2.16
CA GLU A 47 -2.35 0.19 -2.25
C GLU A 47 -2.88 -1.19 -1.88
N ALA A 48 -2.29 -2.23 -2.45
CA ALA A 48 -2.74 -3.60 -2.20
C ALA A 48 -2.59 -3.96 -0.72
N LEU A 49 -1.49 -3.53 -0.11
CA LEU A 49 -1.25 -3.83 1.30
C LEU A 49 -2.15 -3.00 2.20
N MET A 50 -2.41 -1.74 1.85
CA MET A 50 -3.27 -0.89 2.65
C MET A 50 -4.72 -1.37 2.62
N ARG A 51 -5.17 -1.97 1.53
CA ARG A 51 -6.52 -2.49 1.44
C ARG A 51 -6.72 -3.64 2.44
N ARG A 52 -5.64 -4.32 2.80
CA ARG A 52 -5.70 -5.42 3.75
C ARG A 52 -4.78 -5.14 4.93
N MET A 53 -4.85 -3.93 5.43
CA MET A 53 -3.98 -3.50 6.52
C MET A 53 -3.98 -4.49 7.67
N GLY A 54 -2.77 -4.92 8.06
CA GLY A 54 -2.62 -5.87 9.15
C GLY A 54 -2.86 -7.31 8.75
N ARG A 55 -3.23 -7.56 7.49
CA ARG A 55 -3.50 -8.91 7.04
C ARG A 55 -2.53 -9.33 5.96
N MET A 56 -2.31 -10.63 5.87
CA MET A 56 -1.42 -11.17 4.87
C MET A 56 -1.98 -11.04 3.47
N VAL A 57 -1.16 -10.57 2.55
CA VAL A 57 -1.51 -10.56 1.13
C VAL A 57 -0.56 -11.53 0.45
N GLN A 58 -1.12 -12.52 -0.24
CA GLN A 58 -0.30 -13.53 -0.89
C GLN A 58 0.54 -12.93 -2.01
N ARG A 59 1.70 -13.50 -2.20
CA ARG A 59 2.62 -13.04 -3.22
C ARG A 59 1.96 -13.00 -4.59
N SER A 60 1.17 -14.02 -4.94
CA SER A 60 0.49 -14.05 -6.23
C SER A 60 -0.51 -12.91 -6.39
N ALA A 61 -1.20 -12.56 -5.32
CA ALA A 61 -2.14 -11.45 -5.36
C ALA A 61 -1.43 -10.13 -5.56
N LEU A 62 -0.26 -9.96 -4.94
CA LEU A 62 0.54 -8.76 -5.14
C LEU A 62 1.08 -8.70 -6.56
N MET A 63 1.54 -9.82 -7.10
CA MET A 63 2.04 -9.86 -8.46
C MET A 63 0.94 -9.43 -9.43
N GLU A 64 -0.27 -9.94 -9.24
CA GLU A 64 -1.38 -9.58 -10.10
C GLU A 64 -1.74 -8.11 -9.97
N ALA A 65 -1.79 -7.60 -8.75
CA ALA A 65 -2.15 -6.20 -8.50
C ALA A 65 -1.13 -5.23 -9.11
N VAL A 66 0.14 -5.59 -9.09
CA VAL A 66 1.21 -4.69 -9.53
C VAL A 66 1.53 -4.83 -11.01
N PHE A 67 1.53 -6.05 -11.50
CA PHE A 67 1.94 -6.32 -12.88
C PHE A 67 0.81 -6.78 -13.80
N GLY A 68 -0.32 -7.11 -13.23
CA GLY A 68 -1.45 -7.60 -14.00
C GLY A 68 -1.16 -8.97 -14.57
N LEU A 69 -1.56 -9.18 -15.82
CA LEU A 69 -1.37 -10.45 -16.45
C LEU A 69 -0.14 -10.48 -17.35
N ASP A 70 0.81 -9.61 -17.10
CA ASP A 70 2.01 -9.53 -17.90
C ASP A 70 2.93 -10.69 -17.55
N ASP A 71 3.11 -11.62 -18.47
CA ASP A 71 3.91 -12.80 -18.26
C ASP A 71 5.40 -12.53 -18.41
N ALA A 72 5.76 -11.38 -18.89
CA ALA A 72 7.16 -11.07 -19.11
C ALA A 72 7.88 -10.57 -17.84
N VAL A 73 7.15 -10.47 -16.74
CA VAL A 73 7.72 -9.94 -15.51
C VAL A 73 8.68 -10.93 -14.87
N GLN A 74 9.82 -10.42 -14.47
CA GLN A 74 10.82 -11.26 -13.79
C GLN A 74 10.29 -11.65 -12.42
N PRO A 75 10.59 -12.86 -11.95
CA PRO A 75 10.08 -13.32 -10.66
C PRO A 75 10.50 -12.44 -9.48
N ASN A 76 11.68 -11.81 -9.56
CA ASN A 76 12.17 -10.98 -8.47
C ASN A 76 11.77 -9.52 -8.58
N ALA A 77 10.97 -9.17 -9.58
CA ALA A 77 10.57 -7.77 -9.75
C ALA A 77 9.76 -7.26 -8.56
N LEU A 78 8.89 -8.10 -8.03
CA LEU A 78 8.08 -7.71 -6.89
C LEU A 78 8.97 -7.41 -5.68
N ASP A 79 9.96 -8.24 -5.42
CA ASP A 79 10.85 -8.06 -4.28
C ASP A 79 11.62 -6.75 -4.39
N THR A 80 12.01 -6.37 -5.61
CA THR A 80 12.68 -5.11 -5.83
C THR A 80 11.79 -3.94 -5.46
N HIS A 81 10.53 -3.97 -5.89
CA HIS A 81 9.60 -2.89 -5.58
C HIS A 81 9.27 -2.85 -4.09
N ILE A 82 9.17 -4.00 -3.45
CA ILE A 82 8.94 -4.05 -2.02
C ILE A 82 10.13 -3.46 -1.25
N SER A 83 11.35 -3.79 -1.66
CA SER A 83 12.53 -3.23 -1.02
C SER A 83 12.58 -1.72 -1.14
N ARG A 84 12.26 -1.20 -2.32
CA ARG A 84 12.25 0.23 -2.53
C ARG A 84 11.15 0.91 -1.72
N LEU A 85 9.99 0.27 -1.64
CA LEU A 85 8.89 0.81 -0.86
C LEU A 85 9.24 0.82 0.62
N ARG A 86 9.86 -0.26 1.12
CA ARG A 86 10.30 -0.31 2.51
C ARG A 86 11.21 0.86 2.83
N ARG A 87 12.16 1.13 1.95
CA ARG A 87 13.10 2.22 2.16
C ARG A 87 12.38 3.55 2.16
N LYS A 88 11.45 3.75 1.23
CA LYS A 88 10.72 4.99 1.13
C LYS A 88 9.88 5.23 2.39
N LEU A 89 9.24 4.19 2.89
CA LEU A 89 8.43 4.30 4.10
C LEU A 89 9.31 4.62 5.32
N ALA A 90 10.48 4.02 5.40
CA ALA A 90 11.40 4.27 6.49
C ALA A 90 11.94 5.70 6.41
N ASP A 91 12.33 6.15 5.23
CA ASP A 91 12.87 7.49 5.05
C ASP A 91 11.84 8.56 5.34
N ALA A 92 10.58 8.28 5.08
CA ALA A 92 9.50 9.22 5.33
C ALA A 92 8.94 9.09 6.76
N ASP A 93 9.45 8.16 7.53
CA ASP A 93 8.99 7.93 8.90
C ASP A 93 7.49 7.72 8.91
N ALA A 94 7.03 6.85 8.03
CA ALA A 94 5.60 6.63 7.82
C ALA A 94 4.90 5.92 8.99
N GLY A 95 5.65 5.28 9.87
CA GLY A 95 5.06 4.59 11.01
C GLY A 95 4.45 3.25 10.67
N VAL A 96 4.82 2.69 9.54
CA VAL A 96 4.37 1.36 9.12
C VAL A 96 5.56 0.59 8.58
N THR A 97 5.47 -0.73 8.62
CA THR A 97 6.51 -1.59 8.08
C THR A 97 5.86 -2.71 7.27
N ILE A 98 6.61 -3.22 6.30
CA ILE A 98 6.17 -4.36 5.51
C ILE A 98 6.89 -5.58 6.03
N ASN A 99 6.13 -6.56 6.50
CA ASN A 99 6.70 -7.81 6.99
C ASN A 99 6.50 -8.89 5.95
N GLY A 100 7.57 -9.62 5.62
CA GLY A 100 7.47 -10.73 4.71
C GLY A 100 7.25 -12.02 5.47
N VAL A 101 6.40 -12.89 4.94
CA VAL A 101 6.23 -14.23 5.47
C VAL A 101 6.72 -15.16 4.39
N ARG A 102 7.84 -15.80 4.65
CA ARG A 102 8.55 -16.59 3.66
C ARG A 102 7.64 -17.62 3.03
N GLY A 103 7.63 -17.62 1.70
CA GLY A 103 6.84 -18.57 0.95
C GLY A 103 5.35 -18.31 0.91
N VAL A 104 4.89 -17.23 1.53
CA VAL A 104 3.46 -16.92 1.58
C VAL A 104 3.15 -15.56 0.99
N GLY A 105 3.73 -14.52 1.55
CA GLY A 105 3.43 -13.18 1.07
C GLY A 105 3.93 -12.10 2.01
N TYR A 106 3.21 -11.00 2.05
CA TYR A 106 3.61 -9.83 2.81
C TYR A 106 2.42 -9.22 3.53
N LEU A 107 2.69 -8.47 4.57
CA LEU A 107 1.65 -7.70 5.23
C LEU A 107 2.23 -6.36 5.67
N LEU A 108 1.37 -5.37 5.75
CA LEU A 108 1.71 -4.05 6.24
C LEU A 108 1.14 -3.90 7.63
N ARG A 109 1.94 -3.40 8.54
CA ARG A 109 1.45 -3.17 9.90
C ARG A 109 2.08 -1.93 10.48
N GLU A 110 1.41 -1.37 11.48
CA GLU A 110 1.92 -0.20 12.14
C GLU A 110 3.09 -0.57 13.02
N THR A 111 4.09 0.31 13.07
CA THR A 111 5.22 0.10 13.97
C THR A 111 4.79 0.50 15.37
N PRO A 112 5.27 -0.21 16.38
CA PRO A 112 4.91 0.12 17.76
C PRO A 112 5.41 1.50 18.17
#